data_b4562e67f4cbbf338835eca53528b916
#
_entry.id   b4562e67f4cbbf338835eca53528b916
#
_cell.length_a   1.000
_cell.length_b   1.000
_cell.length_c   1.000
_cell.angle_alpha   90.00
_cell.angle_beta   90.00
_cell.angle_gamma   90.00
#
_symmetry.space_group_name_H-M   'P 1'
#
loop_
_entity.id
_entity.type
_entity.pdbx_description
1 polymer ?
#
loop_
_entity_poly.entity_id
_entity_poly.type
_entity_poly.pdbx_seq_one_letter_code
_entity_poly.pdbx_strand_id
1 'polypeptide(L)'
;MVPDEQLLARFFIPTKRERYAEMIGHPKKRRKFLCELAHFRSLDPRYLIPMPPKKLFPDQIAEILTKKGAPRSCWITSENSELDGKEMPLLEALNEVVGRQMGTLLTCIPGRLAYFEGEDMGCRWILERRD
;
A
#
# COMPACT_ATOMS: atom_id res chain seq x y z
N MET A 1 17.08 5.37 5.33
CA MET A 1 16.67 4.22 6.15
C MET A 1 15.35 3.68 5.64
N VAL A 2 15.31 2.39 5.32
CA VAL A 2 14.08 1.74 4.88
C VAL A 2 13.18 1.58 6.09
N PRO A 3 11.90 2.05 6.04
CA PRO A 3 10.99 1.79 7.15
C PRO A 3 10.75 0.30 7.27
N ASP A 4 10.26 -0.12 8.43
CA ASP A 4 9.98 -1.53 8.68
C ASP A 4 8.79 -1.97 7.82
N GLU A 5 9.06 -2.47 6.63
CA GLU A 5 8.03 -2.91 5.71
C GLU A 5 7.22 -4.09 6.27
N GLN A 6 7.80 -4.84 7.19
CA GLN A 6 7.07 -5.96 7.79
C GLN A 6 5.82 -5.49 8.53
N LEU A 7 5.79 -4.22 8.93
CA LEU A 7 4.61 -3.65 9.56
C LEU A 7 3.42 -3.57 8.59
N LEU A 8 3.64 -3.70 7.28
CA LEU A 8 2.54 -3.81 6.33
C LEU A 8 1.63 -5.00 6.66
N ALA A 9 2.20 -6.05 7.24
CA ALA A 9 1.43 -7.23 7.61
C ALA A 9 0.37 -6.94 8.67
N ARG A 10 0.46 -5.82 9.37
CA ARG A 10 -0.57 -5.41 10.33
C ARG A 10 -1.93 -5.15 9.66
N PHE A 11 -1.93 -4.88 8.36
CA PHE A 11 -3.15 -4.66 7.60
C PHE A 11 -3.73 -5.95 7.03
N PHE A 12 -3.03 -7.07 7.20
CA PHE A 12 -3.45 -8.34 6.61
C PHE A 12 -4.30 -9.14 7.60
N ILE A 13 -5.09 -10.07 7.06
CA ILE A 13 -5.91 -10.93 7.92
C ILE A 13 -5.00 -11.68 8.90
N PRO A 14 -5.43 -11.83 10.18
CA PRO A 14 -4.54 -12.34 11.24
C PRO A 14 -3.85 -13.66 10.91
N THR A 15 -4.55 -14.57 10.27
CA THR A 15 -3.99 -15.90 9.94
C THR A 15 -2.86 -15.84 8.91
N LYS A 16 -2.67 -14.72 8.24
CA LYS A 16 -1.67 -14.57 7.18
C LYS A 16 -0.55 -13.60 7.54
N ARG A 17 -0.65 -12.90 8.66
CA ARG A 17 0.31 -11.85 9.01
C ARG A 17 1.74 -12.33 9.10
N GLU A 18 1.94 -13.42 9.84
CA GLU A 18 3.29 -13.95 10.05
C GLU A 18 3.92 -14.39 8.73
N ARG A 19 3.15 -15.09 7.92
CA ARG A 19 3.61 -15.56 6.62
C ARG A 19 4.03 -14.40 5.71
N TYR A 20 3.19 -13.38 5.59
CA TYR A 20 3.49 -12.26 4.69
C TYR A 20 4.60 -11.37 5.24
N ALA A 21 4.68 -11.20 6.56
CA ALA A 21 5.78 -10.46 7.16
C ALA A 21 7.12 -11.11 6.80
N GLU A 22 7.19 -12.46 6.86
CA GLU A 22 8.37 -13.20 6.46
C GLU A 22 8.66 -13.01 4.97
N MET A 23 7.65 -13.13 4.12
CA MET A 23 7.82 -13.00 2.67
C MET A 23 8.35 -11.62 2.29
N ILE A 24 7.79 -10.57 2.88
CA ILE A 24 8.20 -9.20 2.57
C ILE A 24 9.67 -8.97 2.90
N GLY A 25 10.14 -9.51 4.01
CA GLY A 25 11.52 -9.34 4.46
C GLY A 25 12.53 -10.29 3.82
N HIS A 26 12.09 -11.26 3.03
CA HIS A 26 12.98 -12.28 2.47
C HIS A 26 13.22 -12.03 0.97
N PRO A 27 14.48 -11.81 0.55
CA PRO A 27 14.76 -11.41 -0.84
C PRO A 27 14.14 -12.32 -1.90
N LYS A 28 14.15 -13.63 -1.70
CA LYS A 28 13.59 -14.58 -2.67
C LYS A 28 12.07 -14.67 -2.61
N LYS A 29 11.50 -14.61 -1.41
CA LYS A 29 10.05 -14.72 -1.21
C LYS A 29 9.32 -13.42 -1.50
N ARG A 30 10.01 -12.30 -1.37
CA ARG A 30 9.44 -10.99 -1.67
C ARG A 30 8.88 -10.90 -3.08
N ARG A 31 9.61 -11.46 -4.05
CA ARG A 31 9.16 -11.44 -5.44
C ARG A 31 7.78 -12.09 -5.60
N LYS A 32 7.58 -13.23 -4.94
CA LYS A 32 6.30 -13.92 -4.97
C LYS A 32 5.21 -13.07 -4.34
N PHE A 33 5.49 -12.42 -3.21
CA PHE A 33 4.55 -11.53 -2.56
C PHE A 33 4.15 -10.39 -3.49
N LEU A 34 5.11 -9.74 -4.14
CA LEU A 34 4.84 -8.63 -5.05
C LEU A 34 3.96 -9.06 -6.22
N CYS A 35 4.17 -10.27 -6.74
CA CYS A 35 3.35 -10.79 -7.82
C CYS A 35 1.90 -11.06 -7.39
N GLU A 36 1.67 -11.31 -6.10
CA GLU A 36 0.33 -11.53 -5.58
C GLU A 36 -0.45 -10.23 -5.34
N LEU A 37 0.25 -9.08 -5.26
CA LEU A 37 -0.40 -7.82 -4.88
C LEU A 37 -1.50 -7.38 -5.86
N ALA A 38 -1.36 -7.67 -7.14
CA ALA A 38 -2.37 -7.26 -8.14
C ALA A 38 -3.76 -7.82 -7.79
N HIS A 39 -3.80 -9.03 -7.24
CA HIS A 39 -5.02 -9.73 -6.87
C HIS A 39 -5.10 -9.99 -5.36
N PHE A 40 -4.49 -9.12 -4.57
CA PHE A 40 -4.33 -9.39 -3.15
C PHE A 40 -5.67 -9.45 -2.43
N ARG A 41 -5.92 -10.57 -1.75
CA ARG A 41 -7.18 -10.81 -1.05
C ARG A 41 -7.02 -11.00 0.45
N SER A 42 -5.83 -10.76 0.96
CA SER A 42 -5.53 -11.00 2.36
C SER A 42 -5.50 -9.73 3.21
N LEU A 43 -6.08 -8.64 2.70
CA LEU A 43 -6.26 -7.43 3.49
C LEU A 43 -7.37 -7.65 4.52
N ASP A 44 -7.15 -7.15 5.73
CA ASP A 44 -8.12 -7.28 6.83
C ASP A 44 -9.22 -6.23 6.64
N PRO A 45 -10.48 -6.64 6.44
CA PRO A 45 -11.58 -5.70 6.18
C PRO A 45 -11.76 -4.64 7.27
N ARG A 46 -11.32 -4.92 8.49
CA ARG A 46 -11.46 -3.96 9.60
C ARG A 46 -10.68 -2.67 9.38
N TYR A 47 -9.65 -2.71 8.55
CA TYR A 47 -8.75 -1.57 8.34
C TYR A 47 -8.88 -0.96 6.95
N LEU A 48 -9.86 -1.41 6.16
CA LEU A 48 -10.08 -0.92 4.82
C LEU A 48 -11.09 0.21 4.81
N ILE A 49 -10.67 1.35 4.24
CA ILE A 49 -11.58 2.46 3.99
C ILE A 49 -11.76 2.53 2.48
N PRO A 50 -13.00 2.30 1.97
CA PRO A 50 -13.23 2.31 0.54
C PRO A 50 -13.06 3.71 -0.02
N MET A 51 -12.46 3.77 -1.21
CA MET A 51 -12.39 5.01 -1.95
C MET A 51 -13.74 5.28 -2.60
N PRO A 52 -14.19 6.54 -2.65
CA PRO A 52 -15.41 6.87 -3.38
C PRO A 52 -15.30 6.38 -4.82
N PRO A 53 -16.41 5.83 -5.40
CA PRO A 53 -16.36 5.25 -6.75
C PRO A 53 -16.12 6.27 -7.86
N LYS A 54 -16.22 7.56 -7.56
CA LYS A 54 -16.00 8.60 -8.56
C LYS A 54 -14.62 9.22 -8.41
N LYS A 55 -13.76 8.84 -9.34
CA LYS A 55 -12.59 9.61 -9.78
C LYS A 55 -11.82 10.32 -8.66
N LEU A 56 -11.07 9.60 -7.90
CA LEU A 56 -10.09 10.26 -7.06
C LEU A 56 -8.80 10.38 -7.85
N PHE A 57 -8.47 11.62 -8.16
CA PHE A 57 -7.19 11.93 -8.77
C PHE A 57 -6.09 11.90 -7.70
N PRO A 58 -4.83 11.79 -8.10
CA PRO A 58 -3.73 11.74 -7.14
C PRO A 58 -3.73 12.84 -6.09
N ASP A 59 -4.03 14.06 -6.48
CA ASP A 59 -4.08 15.19 -5.53
C ASP A 59 -5.19 15.04 -4.50
N GLN A 60 -6.33 14.48 -4.88
CA GLN A 60 -7.44 14.23 -3.97
C GLN A 60 -7.09 13.13 -2.97
N ILE A 61 -6.44 12.07 -3.44
CA ILE A 61 -6.00 10.98 -2.56
C ILE A 61 -4.93 11.50 -1.60
N ALA A 62 -3.99 12.31 -2.08
CA ALA A 62 -2.97 12.91 -1.25
C ALA A 62 -3.59 13.76 -0.14
N GLU A 63 -4.64 14.52 -0.45
CA GLU A 63 -5.34 15.33 0.53
C GLU A 63 -5.96 14.48 1.62
N ILE A 64 -6.65 13.39 1.23
CA ILE A 64 -7.26 12.47 2.19
C ILE A 64 -6.20 11.88 3.12
N LEU A 65 -5.12 11.39 2.56
CA LEU A 65 -4.04 10.78 3.34
C LEU A 65 -3.38 11.81 4.27
N THR A 66 -3.16 13.03 3.77
CA THR A 66 -2.56 14.10 4.57
C THR A 66 -3.44 14.46 5.77
N LYS A 67 -4.76 14.52 5.58
CA LYS A 67 -5.70 14.78 6.68
C LYS A 67 -5.66 13.67 7.72
N LYS A 68 -5.28 12.47 7.33
CA LYS A 68 -5.14 11.33 8.26
C LYS A 68 -3.76 11.27 8.92
N GLY A 69 -2.89 12.22 8.61
CA GLY A 69 -1.59 12.31 9.25
C GLY A 69 -0.41 11.88 8.39
N ALA A 70 -0.60 11.64 7.09
CA ALA A 70 0.48 11.22 6.23
C ALA A 70 1.59 12.27 6.16
N PRO A 71 2.86 11.87 6.30
CA PRO A 71 3.97 12.79 6.10
C PRO A 71 4.16 13.11 4.61
N ARG A 72 5.13 13.97 4.30
CA ARG A 72 5.37 14.38 2.91
C ARG A 72 5.86 13.27 2.01
N SER A 73 6.54 12.29 2.58
CA SER A 73 7.11 11.16 1.82
C SER A 73 6.42 9.86 2.16
N CYS A 74 6.45 8.93 1.22
CA CYS A 74 5.94 7.59 1.42
C CYS A 74 6.92 6.58 0.83
N TRP A 75 6.74 5.31 1.18
CA TRP A 75 7.51 4.19 0.66
C TRP A 75 6.65 3.34 -0.25
N ILE A 76 7.23 2.89 -1.35
CA ILE A 76 6.51 2.12 -2.36
C ILE A 76 6.88 0.65 -2.27
N THR A 77 5.87 -0.20 -2.17
CA THR A 77 5.98 -1.66 -2.27
C THR A 77 5.11 -2.07 -3.44
N SER A 78 5.73 -2.49 -4.54
CA SER A 78 4.99 -2.64 -5.80
C SER A 78 5.51 -3.79 -6.65
N GLU A 79 4.59 -4.39 -7.42
CA GLU A 79 4.99 -5.32 -8.47
C GLU A 79 5.73 -4.61 -9.61
N ASN A 80 5.61 -3.28 -9.70
CA ASN A 80 6.38 -2.48 -10.65
C ASN A 80 7.80 -2.32 -10.12
N SER A 81 8.74 -3.05 -10.73
CA SER A 81 10.13 -3.06 -10.27
C SER A 81 10.82 -1.71 -10.34
N GLU A 82 10.34 -0.80 -11.18
CA GLU A 82 10.91 0.54 -11.28
C GLU A 82 10.57 1.40 -10.07
N LEU A 83 9.49 1.07 -9.36
CA LEU A 83 9.02 1.85 -8.22
C LEU A 83 9.28 1.15 -6.88
N ASP A 84 9.35 -0.18 -6.89
CA ASP A 84 9.46 -0.95 -5.65
C ASP A 84 10.67 -0.55 -4.82
N GLY A 85 10.43 -0.33 -3.53
CA GLY A 85 11.49 0.00 -2.58
C GLY A 85 11.90 1.46 -2.57
N LYS A 86 11.28 2.30 -3.36
CA LYS A 86 11.62 3.72 -3.40
C LYS A 86 10.86 4.52 -2.36
N GLU A 87 11.51 5.55 -1.84
CA GLU A 87 10.88 6.60 -1.06
C GLU A 87 10.66 7.79 -1.99
N MET A 88 9.48 8.35 -1.96
CA MET A 88 9.12 9.47 -2.83
C MET A 88 8.19 10.44 -2.10
N PRO A 89 8.15 11.72 -2.53
CA PRO A 89 7.10 12.62 -2.06
C PRO A 89 5.73 12.00 -2.38
N LEU A 90 4.80 12.13 -1.44
CA LEU A 90 3.50 11.46 -1.54
C LEU A 90 2.76 11.74 -2.85
N LEU A 91 2.65 13.01 -3.23
CA LEU A 91 1.94 13.37 -4.46
C LEU A 91 2.63 12.80 -5.70
N GLU A 92 3.94 12.86 -5.73
CA GLU A 92 4.72 12.31 -6.84
C GLU A 92 4.51 10.80 -6.95
N ALA A 93 4.55 10.09 -5.81
CA ALA A 93 4.30 8.66 -5.79
C ALA A 93 2.90 8.33 -6.29
N LEU A 94 1.89 9.08 -5.84
CA LEU A 94 0.51 8.87 -6.30
C LEU A 94 0.37 9.12 -7.79
N ASN A 95 1.05 10.13 -8.33
CA ASN A 95 1.04 10.38 -9.78
C ASN A 95 1.61 9.21 -10.57
N GLU A 96 2.57 8.48 -9.99
CA GLU A 96 3.17 7.32 -10.64
C GLU A 96 2.32 6.06 -10.50
N VAL A 97 1.49 5.96 -9.47
CA VAL A 97 0.80 4.73 -9.10
C VAL A 97 -0.67 4.72 -9.48
N VAL A 98 -1.38 5.82 -9.27
CA VAL A 98 -2.85 5.85 -9.42
C VAL A 98 -3.24 5.62 -10.87
N GLY A 99 -4.14 4.65 -11.06
CA GLY A 99 -4.66 4.33 -12.38
C GLY A 99 -3.82 3.35 -13.19
N ARG A 100 -2.65 2.95 -12.69
CA ARG A 100 -1.79 1.99 -13.39
C ARG A 100 -2.29 0.56 -13.27
N GLN A 101 -3.13 0.30 -12.28
CA GLN A 101 -3.71 -1.03 -12.04
C GLN A 101 -2.65 -2.10 -11.81
N MET A 102 -1.56 -1.72 -11.16
CA MET A 102 -0.52 -2.63 -10.72
C MET A 102 -0.58 -2.74 -9.20
N GLY A 103 -0.43 -3.95 -8.67
CA GLY A 103 -0.47 -4.16 -7.22
C GLY A 103 0.58 -3.33 -6.51
N THR A 104 0.14 -2.36 -5.70
CA THR A 104 1.02 -1.42 -5.05
C THR A 104 0.49 -1.01 -3.68
N LEU A 105 1.42 -0.96 -2.72
CA LEU A 105 1.16 -0.41 -1.40
C LEU A 105 2.05 0.83 -1.23
N LEU A 106 1.42 1.97 -0.90
CA LEU A 106 2.14 3.18 -0.54
C LEU A 106 2.07 3.32 0.97
N THR A 107 3.19 3.11 1.65
CA THR A 107 3.24 3.23 3.10
C THR A 107 3.48 4.67 3.50
N CYS A 108 2.49 5.27 4.14
CA CYS A 108 2.60 6.64 4.65
C CYS A 108 3.13 6.63 6.09
N ILE A 109 2.51 5.84 6.96
CA ILE A 109 2.96 5.62 8.33
C ILE A 109 3.02 4.12 8.53
N PRO A 110 4.22 3.55 8.76
CA PRO A 110 4.36 2.10 8.86
C PRO A 110 3.38 1.48 9.86
N GLY A 111 2.61 0.49 9.39
CA GLY A 111 1.64 -0.23 10.19
C GLY A 111 0.38 0.54 10.57
N ARG A 112 0.25 1.79 10.16
CA ARG A 112 -0.87 2.65 10.56
C ARG A 112 -1.63 3.29 9.43
N LEU A 113 -0.95 3.67 8.35
CA LEU A 113 -1.60 4.35 7.24
C LEU A 113 -0.92 4.02 5.93
N ALA A 114 -1.70 3.57 4.95
CA ALA A 114 -1.20 3.24 3.64
C ALA A 114 -2.31 3.37 2.60
N TYR A 115 -1.91 3.39 1.34
CA TYR A 115 -2.82 3.34 0.20
C TYR A 115 -2.53 2.06 -0.58
N PHE A 116 -3.59 1.35 -0.98
CA PHE A 116 -3.46 0.14 -1.79
C PHE A 116 -4.20 0.30 -3.11
N GLU A 117 -3.55 -0.09 -4.19
CA GLU A 117 -4.17 -0.20 -5.49
C GLU A 117 -3.89 -1.60 -6.05
N GLY A 118 -4.96 -2.29 -6.46
CA GLY A 118 -4.85 -3.58 -7.12
C GLY A 118 -5.06 -3.46 -8.62
N GLU A 119 -5.21 -4.62 -9.29
CA GLU A 119 -5.38 -4.69 -10.73
C GLU A 119 -6.72 -4.14 -11.20
N ASP A 120 -7.79 -4.40 -10.46
CA ASP A 120 -9.12 -3.96 -10.85
C ASP A 120 -9.37 -2.51 -10.48
N MET A 121 -10.15 -1.82 -11.31
CA MET A 121 -10.44 -0.40 -11.08
C MET A 121 -11.11 -0.12 -9.74
N GLY A 122 -11.92 -1.06 -9.24
CA GLY A 122 -12.57 -0.91 -7.95
C GLY A 122 -11.69 -1.31 -6.77
N CYS A 123 -10.48 -1.77 -7.03
CA CYS A 123 -9.60 -2.31 -5.99
C CYS A 123 -8.64 -1.25 -5.48
N ARG A 124 -9.21 -0.23 -4.83
CA ARG A 124 -8.45 0.87 -4.24
C ARG A 124 -8.94 1.10 -2.82
N TRP A 125 -7.99 1.11 -1.88
CA TRP A 125 -8.32 1.23 -0.46
C TRP A 125 -7.34 2.12 0.27
N ILE A 126 -7.86 2.87 1.23
CA ILE A 126 -7.01 3.45 2.26
C ILE A 126 -6.96 2.44 3.39
N LEU A 127 -5.76 2.14 3.86
CA LEU A 127 -5.54 1.22 4.96
C LEU A 127 -5.20 2.07 6.19
N GLU A 128 -6.04 1.98 7.22
CA GLU A 128 -5.82 2.74 8.43
C GLU A 128 -6.05 1.87 9.66
N ARG A 129 -5.07 1.88 10.55
CA ARG A 129 -5.13 1.16 11.80
C ARG A 129 -4.64 2.07 12.91
N ARG A 130 -5.52 2.32 13.90
CA ARG A 130 -5.24 3.27 14.96
C ARG A 130 -4.83 2.63 16.28
N ASP A 131 -4.96 1.33 16.43
CA ASP A 131 -4.63 0.61 17.67
C ASP A 131 -3.17 0.12 17.77
#